data_5f7f64d2a02a40a44592fd9f986f764e
#
_entry.id   5f7f64d2a02a40a44592fd9f986f764e
#
_cell.length_a   1.000
_cell.length_b   1.000
_cell.length_c   1.000
_cell.angle_alpha   90.00
_cell.angle_beta   90.00
_cell.angle_gamma   90.00
#
_symmetry.space_group_name_H-M   'P 1'
#
loop_
_entity.id
_entity.type
_entity.pdbx_description
1 polymer ?
#
loop_
_entity_poly.entity_id
_entity_poly.type
_entity_poly.pdbx_seq_one_letter_code
_entity_poly.pdbx_strand_id
1 'polypeptide(L)'
;MRLSAARVLVVYRDKNTGIARLEATGGVTLVSGPDAAESERADYDIDTGEIVMSGNVLLSQGQNALSSNTMTVNLSDGTARMSGKVKTILQTGSNN
;
A
#
# COMPACT_ATOMS: atom_id res chain seq x y z
N MET A 1 -5.80 -9.04 5.77
CA MET A 1 -5.21 -8.13 4.78
C MET A 1 -5.30 -8.74 3.40
N ARG A 2 -5.66 -7.96 2.42
CA ARG A 2 -5.79 -8.43 1.05
C ARG A 2 -5.13 -7.44 0.11
N LEU A 3 -4.28 -7.95 -0.78
CA LEU A 3 -3.63 -7.17 -1.82
C LEU A 3 -4.12 -7.65 -3.17
N SER A 4 -4.60 -6.74 -4.01
CA SER A 4 -5.00 -7.10 -5.36
C SER A 4 -4.39 -6.11 -6.35
N ALA A 5 -4.11 -6.61 -7.56
CA ALA A 5 -3.47 -5.83 -8.61
C ALA A 5 -3.74 -6.50 -9.96
N ALA A 6 -3.58 -5.74 -11.04
CA ALA A 6 -3.72 -6.30 -12.38
C ALA A 6 -2.57 -7.26 -12.70
N ARG A 7 -1.37 -6.96 -12.18
CA ARG A 7 -0.19 -7.79 -12.42
C ARG A 7 0.61 -7.93 -11.13
N VAL A 8 1.12 -9.14 -10.90
CA VAL A 8 2.01 -9.40 -9.79
C VAL A 8 3.22 -10.15 -10.34
N LEU A 9 4.40 -9.58 -10.13
CA LEU A 9 5.67 -10.21 -10.49
C LEU A 9 6.28 -10.78 -9.22
N VAL A 10 6.62 -12.06 -9.25
CA VAL A 10 7.26 -12.73 -8.13
C VAL A 10 8.77 -12.72 -8.38
N VAL A 11 9.53 -12.17 -7.43
CA VAL A 11 10.99 -12.13 -7.51
C VAL A 11 11.53 -13.16 -6.53
N TYR A 12 12.26 -14.15 -7.05
CA TYR A 12 12.80 -15.23 -6.24
C TYR A 12 14.20 -14.89 -5.74
N ARG A 13 14.56 -15.50 -4.63
CA ARG A 13 15.94 -15.43 -4.13
C ARG A 13 16.85 -16.23 -5.04
N ASP A 14 18.14 -15.97 -4.94
CA ASP A 14 19.14 -16.77 -5.63
C ASP A 14 19.01 -18.22 -5.20
N LYS A 15 19.25 -19.14 -6.14
CA LYS A 15 19.23 -20.60 -5.89
C LYS A 15 17.87 -21.13 -5.47
N ASN A 16 16.80 -20.42 -5.80
CA ASN A 16 15.44 -20.90 -5.55
C ASN A 16 15.14 -21.18 -4.08
N THR A 17 15.65 -20.35 -3.19
CA THR A 17 15.43 -20.53 -1.74
C THR A 17 14.19 -19.81 -1.26
N GLY A 18 13.24 -19.55 -2.14
CA GLY A 18 11.98 -18.92 -1.78
C GLY A 18 11.77 -17.59 -2.49
N ILE A 19 10.71 -16.91 -2.10
CA ILE A 19 10.32 -15.63 -2.69
C ILE A 19 10.94 -14.50 -1.89
N ALA A 20 11.65 -13.60 -2.57
CA ALA A 20 12.25 -12.45 -1.94
C ALA A 20 11.29 -11.25 -1.93
N ARG A 21 10.55 -11.06 -3.02
CA ARG A 21 9.79 -9.86 -3.20
C ARG A 21 8.64 -10.10 -4.16
N LEU A 22 7.56 -9.34 -3.96
CA LEU A 22 6.44 -9.27 -4.90
C LEU A 22 6.33 -7.84 -5.41
N GLU A 23 6.16 -7.70 -6.72
CA GLU A 23 5.97 -6.39 -7.35
C GLU A 23 4.60 -6.38 -7.99
N ALA A 24 3.72 -5.53 -7.50
CA ALA A 24 2.36 -5.40 -8.00
C ALA A 24 2.22 -4.11 -8.79
N THR A 25 1.60 -4.19 -9.96
CA THR A 25 1.42 -3.03 -10.84
C THR A 25 0.05 -3.08 -11.49
N GLY A 26 -0.31 -1.97 -12.15
CA GLY A 26 -1.57 -1.88 -12.88
C GLY A 26 -2.76 -1.59 -11.99
N GLY A 27 -2.58 -0.74 -11.01
CA GLY A 27 -3.64 -0.43 -10.06
C GLY A 27 -3.66 -1.43 -8.92
N VAL A 28 -3.14 -0.99 -7.76
CA VAL A 28 -3.00 -1.84 -6.59
C VAL A 28 -4.00 -1.40 -5.53
N THR A 29 -4.66 -2.37 -4.90
CA THR A 29 -5.55 -2.11 -3.76
C THR A 29 -5.13 -3.00 -2.60
N LEU A 30 -4.90 -2.39 -1.45
CA LEU A 30 -4.56 -3.10 -0.22
C LEU A 30 -5.68 -2.84 0.79
N VAL A 31 -6.31 -3.90 1.27
CA VAL A 31 -7.42 -3.79 2.23
C VAL A 31 -7.00 -4.46 3.53
N SER A 32 -7.16 -3.74 4.64
CA SER A 32 -6.86 -4.24 5.96
C SER A 32 -7.95 -3.79 6.91
N GLY A 33 -8.86 -4.71 7.26
CA GLY A 33 -10.00 -4.38 8.09
C GLY A 33 -10.85 -3.29 7.46
N PRO A 34 -11.14 -2.20 8.19
CA PRO A 34 -11.93 -1.09 7.65
C PRO A 34 -11.13 -0.13 6.78
N ASP A 35 -9.83 -0.32 6.70
CA ASP A 35 -8.95 0.58 5.96
C ASP A 35 -8.63 0.02 4.59
N ALA A 36 -8.44 0.91 3.62
CA ALA A 36 -8.07 0.53 2.28
C ALA A 36 -7.07 1.54 1.71
N ALA A 37 -6.13 1.05 0.92
CA ALA A 37 -5.16 1.90 0.25
C ALA A 37 -5.10 1.53 -1.21
N GLU A 38 -4.94 2.55 -2.07
CA GLU A 38 -4.82 2.36 -3.51
C GLU A 38 -3.58 3.06 -4.00
N SER A 39 -2.95 2.50 -5.02
CA SER A 39 -1.78 3.09 -5.64
C SER A 39 -1.61 2.50 -7.03
N GLU A 40 -0.64 3.04 -7.78
CA GLU A 40 -0.32 2.49 -9.09
C GLU A 40 0.58 1.27 -8.98
N ARG A 41 1.41 1.24 -7.94
CA ARG A 41 2.41 0.20 -7.78
C ARG A 41 2.61 -0.10 -6.29
N ALA A 42 2.92 -1.35 -5.99
CA ALA A 42 3.31 -1.76 -4.64
C ALA A 42 4.43 -2.79 -4.73
N ASP A 43 5.41 -2.64 -3.86
CA ASP A 43 6.53 -3.58 -3.73
C ASP A 43 6.50 -4.15 -2.32
N TYR A 44 6.39 -5.46 -2.22
CA TYR A 44 6.37 -6.15 -0.93
C TYR A 44 7.67 -6.90 -0.74
N ASP A 45 8.44 -6.49 0.27
CA ASP A 45 9.67 -7.18 0.67
C ASP A 45 9.31 -8.19 1.75
N ILE A 46 9.45 -9.46 1.43
CA ILE A 46 9.02 -10.54 2.32
C ILE A 46 9.93 -10.63 3.53
N ASP A 47 11.23 -10.35 3.36
CA ASP A 47 12.19 -10.44 4.47
C ASP A 47 11.95 -9.39 5.54
N THR A 48 11.69 -8.17 5.13
CA THR A 48 11.49 -7.07 6.08
C THR A 48 10.05 -6.92 6.51
N GLY A 49 9.11 -7.47 5.76
CA GLY A 49 7.70 -7.32 6.03
C GLY A 49 7.17 -5.95 5.64
N GLU A 50 7.84 -5.26 4.71
CA GLU A 50 7.43 -3.94 4.29
C GLU A 50 6.78 -3.97 2.92
N ILE A 51 5.69 -3.20 2.80
CA ILE A 51 5.06 -2.93 1.51
C ILE A 51 5.23 -1.46 1.21
N VAL A 52 5.82 -1.14 0.06
CA VAL A 52 5.97 0.25 -0.39
C VAL A 52 5.00 0.47 -1.53
N MET A 53 4.02 1.34 -1.31
CA MET A 53 3.06 1.72 -2.36
C MET A 53 3.48 3.06 -2.94
N SER A 54 3.40 3.19 -4.25
CA SER A 54 3.84 4.40 -4.93
C SER A 54 2.93 4.71 -6.11
N GLY A 55 2.89 5.99 -6.48
CA GLY A 55 2.08 6.48 -7.57
C GLY A 55 0.64 6.74 -7.13
N ASN A 56 0.34 8.00 -6.84
CA ASN A 56 -1.01 8.44 -6.48
C ASN A 56 -1.63 7.59 -5.38
N VAL A 57 -0.95 7.50 -4.25
CA VAL A 57 -1.42 6.70 -3.12
C VAL A 57 -2.61 7.38 -2.46
N LEU A 58 -3.66 6.61 -2.21
CA LEU A 58 -4.83 7.08 -1.49
C LEU A 58 -5.15 6.09 -0.38
N LEU A 59 -5.12 6.56 0.85
CA LEU A 59 -5.46 5.75 2.02
C LEU A 59 -6.82 6.18 2.54
N SER A 60 -7.74 5.25 2.65
CA SER A 60 -9.09 5.51 3.17
C SER A 60 -9.23 4.87 4.53
N GLN A 61 -9.60 5.66 5.53
CA GLN A 61 -9.81 5.20 6.90
C GLN A 61 -11.16 5.73 7.38
N GLY A 62 -12.19 4.90 7.31
CA GLY A 62 -13.54 5.34 7.62
C GLY A 62 -13.97 6.43 6.65
N GLN A 63 -14.29 7.60 7.21
CA GLN A 63 -14.71 8.75 6.40
C GLN A 63 -13.56 9.66 6.01
N ASN A 64 -12.36 9.33 6.45
CA ASN A 64 -11.18 10.14 6.16
C ASN A 64 -10.39 9.53 5.02
N ALA A 65 -9.72 10.37 4.28
CA ALA A 65 -8.84 9.92 3.23
C ALA A 65 -7.56 10.76 3.24
N LEU A 66 -6.44 10.09 2.99
CA LEU A 66 -5.14 10.73 2.91
C LEU A 66 -4.52 10.36 1.58
N SER A 67 -3.88 11.31 0.94
CA SER A 67 -3.17 11.04 -0.31
C SER A 67 -1.71 11.40 -0.17
N SER A 68 -0.87 10.71 -0.91
CA SER A 68 0.57 10.96 -0.91
C SER A 68 1.19 10.38 -2.17
N ASN A 69 2.48 10.64 -2.36
CA ASN A 69 3.21 10.00 -3.46
C ASN A 69 3.59 8.57 -3.13
N THR A 70 3.94 8.31 -1.86
CA THR A 70 4.33 6.98 -1.42
C THR A 70 3.75 6.68 -0.05
N MET A 71 3.57 5.40 0.23
CA MET A 71 3.17 4.91 1.55
C MET A 71 3.93 3.63 1.83
N THR A 72 4.55 3.55 3.01
CA THR A 72 5.24 2.35 3.46
C THR A 72 4.45 1.73 4.60
N VAL A 73 4.07 0.48 4.44
CA VAL A 73 3.37 -0.29 5.47
C VAL A 73 4.31 -1.33 6.01
N ASN A 74 4.45 -1.39 7.33
CA ASN A 74 5.26 -2.40 7.99
C ASN A 74 4.33 -3.43 8.62
N LEU A 75 4.37 -4.65 8.11
CA LEU A 75 3.49 -5.71 8.58
C LEU A 75 3.91 -6.26 9.94
N SER A 76 5.19 -6.08 10.30
CA SER A 76 5.69 -6.59 11.57
C SER A 76 5.13 -5.83 12.77
N ASP A 77 4.97 -4.52 12.65
CA ASP A 77 4.46 -3.70 13.75
C ASP A 77 3.13 -3.02 13.42
N GLY A 78 2.60 -3.23 12.23
CA GLY A 78 1.30 -2.68 11.85
C GLY A 78 1.30 -1.19 11.59
N THR A 79 2.46 -0.58 11.36
CA THR A 79 2.52 0.86 11.12
C THR A 79 2.45 1.19 9.63
N ALA A 80 2.02 2.41 9.35
CA ALA A 80 1.98 2.93 7.98
C ALA A 80 2.54 4.34 8.00
N ARG A 81 3.35 4.66 6.99
CA ARG A 81 3.97 5.98 6.88
C ARG A 81 3.77 6.50 5.46
N MET A 82 3.26 7.71 5.35
CA MET A 82 3.08 8.36 4.06
C MET A 82 4.12 9.44 3.87
N SER A 83 4.57 9.64 2.64
CA SER A 83 5.52 10.69 2.32
C SER A 83 5.30 11.20 0.91
N GLY A 84 5.78 12.42 0.66
CA GLY A 84 5.64 13.07 -0.64
C GLY A 84 4.25 13.68 -0.82
N LYS A 85 4.15 14.98 -0.58
CA LYS A 85 2.91 15.77 -0.78
C LYS A 85 1.71 15.11 -0.08
N VAL A 86 1.87 14.82 1.20
CA VAL A 86 0.79 14.21 1.98
C VAL A 86 -0.34 15.22 2.17
N LYS A 87 -1.55 14.79 1.81
CA LYS A 87 -2.75 15.62 1.96
C LYS A 87 -3.83 14.83 2.67
N THR A 88 -4.55 15.50 3.54
CA THR A 88 -5.69 14.91 4.22
C THR A 88 -6.96 15.41 3.56
N ILE A 89 -7.80 14.47 3.16
CA ILE A 89 -9.10 14.76 2.57
C ILE A 89 -10.14 14.30 3.57
N LEU A 90 -10.84 15.26 4.16
CA LEU A 90 -11.87 14.94 5.15
C LEU A 90 -13.23 14.98 4.47
N GLN A 91 -13.96 13.89 4.57
CA GLN A 91 -15.36 13.90 4.20
C GLN A 91 -16.16 14.21 5.43
N THR A 92 -16.40 15.50 5.62
CA THR A 92 -17.30 15.92 6.67
C THR A 92 -18.71 15.70 6.12
N GLY A 93 -19.45 14.91 6.69
CA GLY A 93 -20.77 14.57 6.19
C GLY A 93 -21.73 15.73 6.12
N SER A 94 -21.41 16.95 6.25
CA SER A 94 -22.34 18.05 6.23
C SER A 94 -21.67 19.27 5.66
N ASN A 95 -21.77 19.49 5.92
CA ASN A 95 -21.49 20.47 5.81
C ASN A 95 -21.39 21.13 5.67
N ASN A 96 -21.54 21.22 5.62
CA ASN A 96 -21.54 21.97 5.53
C ASN A 96 -21.40 22.48 5.29
#